data_08faf147deafbaa0b36ffa6d86e7a9b4
#
_entry.id   08faf147deafbaa0b36ffa6d86e7a9b4
#
_cell.length_a   1.000
_cell.length_b   1.000
_cell.length_c   1.000
_cell.angle_alpha   90.00
_cell.angle_beta   90.00
_cell.angle_gamma   90.00
#
_symmetry.space_group_name_H-M   'P 1'
#
loop_
_entity.id
_entity.type
_entity.pdbx_description
1 polymer ?
#
loop_
_entity_poly.entity_id
_entity_poly.type
_entity_poly.pdbx_seq_one_letter_code
_entity_poly.pdbx_strand_id
1 'polypeptide(L)'
;MNVAFPASAGQIKAGYAKTDVTPHEPVYLAGYDMRGTPSDGIHGNDKLYVRAMVFDDGSQRVAFVEGDVIIIRDTDEFRRRIAGATGIPFANVLLGDVHNHAAPSPGAKGETRWEQEFGQALIATVQKAIASLQPASIATGQGHSRIAMNRRQARAEDTDSDLTFDENARSQSFGKFQTDQRKQIHEFAGVVRLGANPAGEIDDAVDVVRIDTLDGKPLAAMIHYACHGTSLGGRNSKISGEWMGRMQEYLERQVPGIGSMYLQGGAGDINPRVVGGLDGYQDNIEVTWALGEEIGREVARVYRGLRPEPIVATLEVATADILLPRTYRELFEDFHNTAVHAPTTVVRMGDLMWVTFPGEMFHGIAQRVKLACPATHAFLMGYTNGYIGYFPEQKAFGEGGYEPAVSHLDPAAEKIYTRQIMETLKRLR
;
A
#
# COMPACT_ATOMS: atom_id res chain seq x y z
N MET A 1 -28.53 14.42 -24.88
CA MET A 1 -27.38 13.50 -25.02
C MET A 1 -26.18 14.37 -25.33
N ASN A 2 -25.35 14.65 -24.31
CA ASN A 2 -24.04 15.29 -24.53
C ASN A 2 -23.06 14.17 -24.92
N VAL A 3 -22.77 14.05 -26.20
CA VAL A 3 -21.63 13.25 -26.67
C VAL A 3 -20.40 14.06 -26.33
N ALA A 4 -19.73 13.70 -25.24
CA ALA A 4 -18.40 14.21 -24.96
C ALA A 4 -17.47 13.66 -26.05
N PHE A 5 -16.90 14.54 -26.87
CA PHE A 5 -15.81 14.16 -27.77
C PHE A 5 -14.64 13.67 -26.89
N PRO A 6 -13.94 12.58 -27.28
CA PRO A 6 -12.75 12.19 -26.56
C PRO A 6 -11.77 13.35 -26.57
N ALA A 7 -11.24 13.72 -25.40
CA ALA A 7 -10.17 14.70 -25.30
C ALA A 7 -9.03 14.28 -26.22
N SER A 8 -8.47 15.21 -26.99
CA SER A 8 -7.30 14.92 -27.82
C SER A 8 -6.14 14.60 -26.92
N ALA A 9 -5.40 13.51 -27.19
CA ALA A 9 -4.20 13.15 -26.45
C ALA A 9 -3.22 14.34 -26.44
N GLY A 10 -2.77 14.70 -25.24
CA GLY A 10 -1.82 15.79 -25.01
C GLY A 10 -0.46 15.27 -24.56
N GLN A 11 0.57 16.11 -24.65
CA GLN A 11 1.86 15.85 -24.04
C GLN A 11 1.69 15.78 -22.53
N ILE A 12 2.00 14.64 -21.94
CA ILE A 12 1.92 14.46 -20.48
C ILE A 12 2.94 15.34 -19.78
N LYS A 13 2.46 16.06 -18.77
CA LYS A 13 3.32 16.74 -17.78
C LYS A 13 3.33 15.92 -16.51
N ALA A 14 4.46 15.87 -15.85
CA ALA A 14 4.62 15.24 -14.54
C ALA A 14 5.26 16.23 -13.55
N GLY A 15 4.85 16.12 -12.30
CA GLY A 15 5.43 16.89 -11.21
C GLY A 15 5.50 16.04 -9.95
N TYR A 16 6.61 16.17 -9.22
CA TYR A 16 6.87 15.41 -8.00
C TYR A 16 7.23 16.33 -6.84
N ALA A 17 6.80 15.94 -5.66
CA ALA A 17 7.26 16.55 -4.41
C ALA A 17 7.25 15.54 -3.26
N LYS A 18 8.11 15.76 -2.26
CA LYS A 18 8.05 15.09 -0.97
C LYS A 18 8.15 16.08 0.17
N THR A 19 7.52 15.75 1.30
CA THR A 19 7.56 16.54 2.54
C THR A 19 7.88 15.61 3.70
N ASP A 20 8.87 15.97 4.51
CA ASP A 20 9.21 15.26 5.76
C ASP A 20 8.05 15.44 6.76
N VAL A 21 7.54 14.33 7.25
CA VAL A 21 6.46 14.25 8.24
C VAL A 21 6.85 13.42 9.46
N THR A 22 8.15 13.24 9.65
CA THR A 22 8.68 12.51 10.82
C THR A 22 8.20 13.18 12.11
N PRO A 23 7.56 12.45 13.03
CA PRO A 23 7.15 13.02 14.30
C PRO A 23 8.33 13.57 15.10
N HIS A 24 8.19 14.76 15.67
CA HIS A 24 9.17 15.37 16.57
C HIS A 24 8.86 15.11 18.05
N GLU A 25 7.73 14.48 18.32
CA GLU A 25 7.25 14.09 19.65
C GLU A 25 6.96 12.58 19.68
N PRO A 26 6.95 11.93 20.85
CA PRO A 26 6.57 10.53 20.95
C PRO A 26 5.16 10.27 20.41
N VAL A 27 5.00 9.30 19.52
CA VAL A 27 3.74 8.89 18.91
C VAL A 27 3.53 7.39 19.08
N TYR A 28 2.27 6.95 19.14
CA TYR A 28 1.99 5.53 19.14
C TYR A 28 2.22 4.94 17.74
N LEU A 29 3.11 3.94 17.67
CA LEU A 29 3.29 3.16 16.46
C LEU A 29 2.14 2.17 16.34
N ALA A 30 1.60 2.00 15.15
CA ALA A 30 0.46 1.12 14.92
C ALA A 30 0.87 -0.22 14.27
N GLY A 31 -0.10 -1.12 14.08
CA GLY A 31 0.06 -2.41 13.40
C GLY A 31 0.38 -3.61 14.27
N TYR A 32 0.68 -3.40 15.57
CA TYR A 32 0.85 -4.47 16.55
C TYR A 32 0.19 -4.06 17.86
N ASP A 33 -0.81 -4.81 18.29
CA ASP A 33 -1.63 -4.50 19.48
C ASP A 33 -0.84 -4.53 20.81
N MET A 34 0.34 -5.17 20.81
CA MET A 34 1.18 -5.27 22.00
C MET A 34 1.93 -3.98 22.35
N ARG A 35 1.94 -2.98 21.45
CA ARG A 35 2.64 -1.70 21.67
C ARG A 35 1.79 -0.78 22.55
N GLY A 36 2.02 -0.86 23.86
CA GLY A 36 1.29 -0.06 24.87
C GLY A 36 1.91 1.30 25.19
N THR A 37 3.05 1.65 24.60
CA THR A 37 3.79 2.89 24.89
C THR A 37 4.07 3.66 23.61
N PRO A 38 4.17 5.01 23.69
CA PRO A 38 4.63 5.82 22.57
C PRO A 38 6.06 5.45 22.15
N SER A 39 6.42 5.84 20.91
CA SER A 39 7.77 5.64 20.36
C SER A 39 8.84 6.29 21.24
N ASP A 40 9.99 5.65 21.34
CA ASP A 40 11.16 6.13 22.10
C ASP A 40 12.24 6.77 21.21
N GLY A 41 11.87 7.22 20.03
CA GLY A 41 12.74 7.92 19.08
C GLY A 41 12.65 7.39 17.66
N ILE A 42 13.72 7.62 16.90
CA ILE A 42 13.83 7.29 15.48
C ILE A 42 15.05 6.39 15.31
N HIS A 43 14.98 5.40 14.41
CA HIS A 43 16.16 4.61 14.05
C HIS A 43 17.14 5.46 13.23
N GLY A 44 18.28 5.78 13.82
CA GLY A 44 19.31 6.57 13.14
C GLY A 44 18.78 7.90 12.59
N ASN A 45 18.83 8.06 11.27
CA ASN A 45 18.29 9.22 10.55
C ASN A 45 17.11 8.85 9.64
N ASP A 46 16.45 7.72 9.91
CA ASP A 46 15.27 7.31 9.15
C ASP A 46 14.18 8.37 9.26
N LYS A 47 13.51 8.62 8.14
CA LYS A 47 12.47 9.63 8.06
C LYS A 47 11.21 9.06 7.45
N LEU A 48 10.09 9.68 7.82
CA LEU A 48 8.79 9.44 7.20
C LEU A 48 8.45 10.61 6.27
N TYR A 49 7.90 10.28 5.11
CA TYR A 49 7.53 11.29 4.12
C TYR A 49 6.09 11.14 3.67
N VAL A 50 5.50 12.24 3.28
CA VAL A 50 4.41 12.28 2.29
C VAL A 50 5.04 12.56 0.94
N ARG A 51 4.65 11.78 -0.06
CA ARG A 51 5.08 11.95 -1.46
C ARG A 51 3.89 12.17 -2.36
N ALA A 52 4.05 13.01 -3.37
CA ALA A 52 3.03 13.23 -4.39
C ALA A 52 3.64 13.23 -5.79
N MET A 53 2.98 12.48 -6.69
CA MET A 53 3.20 12.52 -8.12
C MET A 53 1.92 13.01 -8.78
N VAL A 54 2.02 14.05 -9.60
CA VAL A 54 0.88 14.57 -10.35
C VAL A 54 1.16 14.44 -11.84
N PHE A 55 0.21 13.84 -12.57
CA PHE A 55 0.19 13.84 -14.02
C PHE A 55 -0.88 14.80 -14.53
N ASP A 56 -0.61 15.47 -15.65
CA ASP A 56 -1.49 16.43 -16.31
C ASP A 56 -1.42 16.23 -17.83
N ASP A 57 -2.56 15.95 -18.48
CA ASP A 57 -2.67 15.77 -19.94
C ASP A 57 -3.14 17.05 -20.67
N GLY A 58 -3.27 18.16 -19.92
CA GLY A 58 -3.80 19.42 -20.39
C GLY A 58 -5.32 19.55 -20.26
N SER A 59 -6.05 18.44 -20.06
CA SER A 59 -7.50 18.45 -19.83
C SER A 59 -7.85 18.16 -18.37
N GLN A 60 -7.11 17.26 -17.73
CA GLN A 60 -7.30 16.90 -16.33
C GLN A 60 -5.98 16.49 -15.65
N ARG A 61 -6.03 16.42 -14.33
CA ARG A 61 -4.93 15.99 -13.47
C ARG A 61 -5.33 14.77 -12.69
N VAL A 62 -4.33 13.92 -12.43
CA VAL A 62 -4.41 12.81 -11.47
C VAL A 62 -3.26 12.96 -10.49
N ALA A 63 -3.55 12.84 -9.19
CA ALA A 63 -2.57 12.88 -8.12
C ALA A 63 -2.47 11.51 -7.46
N PHE A 64 -1.26 10.95 -7.42
CA PHE A 64 -0.87 9.83 -6.58
C PHE A 64 -0.20 10.41 -5.33
N VAL A 65 -0.71 10.05 -4.17
CA VAL A 65 -0.25 10.56 -2.87
C VAL A 65 -0.02 9.41 -1.94
N GLU A 66 1.20 9.27 -1.43
CA GLU A 66 1.59 8.17 -0.54
C GLU A 66 2.17 8.69 0.76
N GLY A 67 1.75 8.10 1.89
CA GLY A 67 2.32 8.36 3.20
C GLY A 67 3.17 7.18 3.68
N ASP A 68 4.35 7.47 4.27
CA ASP A 68 5.20 6.45 4.91
C ASP A 68 4.64 6.05 6.29
N VAL A 69 3.35 5.75 6.33
CA VAL A 69 2.58 5.39 7.53
C VAL A 69 1.92 4.03 7.33
N ILE A 70 1.27 3.51 8.40
CA ILE A 70 0.67 2.18 8.30
C ILE A 70 -0.71 2.21 7.66
N ILE A 71 -1.58 3.10 8.09
CA ILE A 71 -2.96 3.24 7.61
C ILE A 71 -3.35 4.70 7.74
N ILE A 72 -3.78 5.31 6.64
CA ILE A 72 -4.39 6.63 6.66
C ILE A 72 -5.88 6.47 6.95
N ARG A 73 -6.29 6.84 8.18
CA ARG A 73 -7.70 6.83 8.56
C ARG A 73 -8.44 8.00 7.93
N ASP A 74 -9.76 7.89 7.77
CA ASP A 74 -10.61 8.94 7.18
C ASP A 74 -10.11 9.42 5.80
N THR A 75 -9.61 8.49 4.98
CA THR A 75 -8.97 8.75 3.68
C THR A 75 -9.81 9.66 2.78
N ASP A 76 -11.13 9.46 2.73
CA ASP A 76 -12.04 10.27 1.91
C ASP A 76 -12.09 11.74 2.36
N GLU A 77 -11.93 12.00 3.66
CA GLU A 77 -11.89 13.38 4.15
C GLU A 77 -10.59 14.06 3.72
N PHE A 78 -9.45 13.38 3.83
CA PHE A 78 -8.18 13.92 3.30
C PHE A 78 -8.24 14.15 1.79
N ARG A 79 -8.81 13.20 1.03
CA ARG A 79 -8.99 13.35 -0.44
C ARG A 79 -9.87 14.56 -0.78
N ARG A 80 -10.97 14.79 -0.03
CA ARG A 80 -11.82 15.99 -0.21
C ARG A 80 -11.05 17.27 0.06
N ARG A 81 -10.24 17.32 1.12
CA ARG A 81 -9.40 18.49 1.44
C ARG A 81 -8.36 18.75 0.35
N ILE A 82 -7.69 17.70 -0.15
CA ILE A 82 -6.74 17.82 -1.28
C ILE A 82 -7.48 18.34 -2.53
N ALA A 83 -8.60 17.71 -2.90
CA ALA A 83 -9.40 18.13 -4.06
C ALA A 83 -9.84 19.59 -3.96
N GLY A 84 -10.36 20.01 -2.81
CA GLY A 84 -10.78 21.39 -2.56
C GLY A 84 -9.65 22.41 -2.64
N ALA A 85 -8.44 22.04 -2.17
CA ALA A 85 -7.29 22.93 -2.15
C ALA A 85 -6.52 23.01 -3.48
N THR A 86 -6.69 22.02 -4.37
CA THR A 86 -5.88 21.88 -5.60
C THR A 86 -6.70 21.97 -6.88
N GLY A 87 -8.03 21.84 -6.81
CA GLY A 87 -8.91 21.76 -7.97
C GLY A 87 -8.84 20.42 -8.73
N ILE A 88 -8.07 19.43 -8.24
CA ILE A 88 -8.07 18.07 -8.80
C ILE A 88 -9.40 17.41 -8.42
N PRO A 89 -10.13 16.78 -9.36
CA PRO A 89 -11.37 16.07 -9.02
C PRO A 89 -11.14 15.02 -7.92
N PHE A 90 -12.09 14.85 -7.00
CA PHE A 90 -11.99 13.88 -5.91
C PHE A 90 -11.64 12.45 -6.41
N ALA A 91 -12.24 12.03 -7.51
CA ALA A 91 -12.00 10.72 -8.12
C ALA A 91 -10.56 10.56 -8.63
N ASN A 92 -9.87 11.66 -8.93
CA ASN A 92 -8.53 11.69 -9.47
C ASN A 92 -7.45 11.85 -8.38
N VAL A 93 -7.83 11.87 -7.11
CA VAL A 93 -6.90 11.85 -5.96
C VAL A 93 -6.79 10.41 -5.47
N LEU A 94 -5.67 9.76 -5.71
CA LEU A 94 -5.34 8.44 -5.19
C LEU A 94 -4.49 8.65 -3.94
N LEU A 95 -5.03 8.36 -2.78
CA LEU A 95 -4.34 8.52 -1.50
C LEU A 95 -4.13 7.15 -0.86
N GLY A 96 -2.89 6.75 -0.73
CA GLY A 96 -2.47 5.49 -0.16
C GLY A 96 -1.43 5.64 0.94
N ASP A 97 -1.08 4.51 1.50
CA ASP A 97 0.01 4.35 2.44
C ASP A 97 0.86 3.12 2.08
N VAL A 98 2.11 3.14 2.54
CA VAL A 98 3.05 2.05 2.28
C VAL A 98 2.91 0.89 3.26
N HIS A 99 1.95 0.97 4.18
CA HIS A 99 1.68 -0.01 5.24
C HIS A 99 2.89 -0.27 6.14
N ASN A 100 3.47 0.79 6.64
CA ASN A 100 4.67 0.77 7.47
C ASN A 100 4.35 0.52 8.94
N HIS A 101 4.69 -0.67 9.45
CA HIS A 101 4.46 -1.06 10.84
C HIS A 101 5.43 -0.40 11.86
N ALA A 102 6.40 0.40 11.42
CA ALA A 102 7.25 1.23 12.27
C ALA A 102 6.86 2.72 12.23
N ALA A 103 5.59 3.00 11.96
CA ALA A 103 5.01 4.34 11.84
C ALA A 103 3.64 4.45 12.51
N PRO A 104 3.14 5.66 12.78
CA PRO A 104 1.81 5.88 13.32
C PRO A 104 0.71 5.74 12.25
N SER A 105 -0.57 5.83 12.69
CA SER A 105 -1.76 5.81 11.85
C SER A 105 -2.51 7.14 11.98
N PRO A 106 -2.33 8.09 11.05
CA PRO A 106 -2.96 9.41 11.12
C PRO A 106 -4.46 9.38 10.79
N GLY A 107 -5.22 10.27 11.45
CA GLY A 107 -6.63 10.48 11.18
C GLY A 107 -6.94 11.93 10.78
N ALA A 108 -8.01 12.13 10.00
CA ALA A 108 -8.40 13.44 9.49
C ALA A 108 -9.00 14.35 10.59
N LYS A 109 -9.38 13.81 11.75
CA LYS A 109 -9.82 14.59 12.91
C LYS A 109 -8.71 15.46 13.48
N GLY A 110 -7.43 15.05 13.30
CA GLY A 110 -6.28 15.80 13.78
C GLY A 110 -6.26 15.89 15.31
N GLU A 111 -6.41 14.76 15.99
CA GLU A 111 -6.48 14.67 17.45
C GLU A 111 -5.14 15.05 18.11
N THR A 112 -4.04 14.83 17.38
CA THR A 112 -2.70 15.22 17.80
C THR A 112 -2.14 16.33 16.92
N ARG A 113 -1.11 17.03 17.41
CA ARG A 113 -0.40 18.04 16.62
C ARG A 113 0.21 17.43 15.36
N TRP A 114 0.82 16.26 15.50
CA TRP A 114 1.42 15.55 14.37
C TRP A 114 0.38 15.18 13.30
N GLU A 115 -0.82 14.71 13.66
CA GLU A 115 -1.87 14.43 12.68
C GLU A 115 -2.33 15.67 11.92
N GLN A 116 -2.37 16.84 12.59
CA GLN A 116 -2.67 18.11 11.94
C GLN A 116 -1.57 18.50 10.94
N GLU A 117 -0.30 18.37 11.33
CA GLU A 117 0.86 18.62 10.47
C GLU A 117 0.87 17.65 9.30
N PHE A 118 0.57 16.37 9.52
CA PHE A 118 0.45 15.36 8.45
C PHE A 118 -0.65 15.73 7.44
N GLY A 119 -1.84 16.11 7.91
CA GLY A 119 -2.94 16.55 7.04
C GLY A 119 -2.59 17.78 6.20
N GLN A 120 -1.87 18.74 6.78
CA GLN A 120 -1.37 19.92 6.06
C GLN A 120 -0.29 19.53 5.04
N ALA A 121 0.59 18.61 5.41
CA ALA A 121 1.65 18.11 4.53
C ALA A 121 1.09 17.40 3.30
N LEU A 122 0.00 16.63 3.41
CA LEU A 122 -0.68 16.02 2.27
C LEU A 122 -1.06 17.08 1.21
N ILE A 123 -1.75 18.14 1.64
CA ILE A 123 -2.19 19.21 0.74
C ILE A 123 -0.98 19.95 0.15
N ALA A 124 -0.06 20.39 1.01
CA ALA A 124 1.11 21.16 0.58
C ALA A 124 2.00 20.39 -0.40
N THR A 125 2.13 19.05 -0.20
CA THR A 125 2.95 18.22 -1.10
C THR A 125 2.31 18.11 -2.48
N VAL A 126 0.99 17.93 -2.57
CA VAL A 126 0.30 17.92 -3.87
C VAL A 126 0.41 19.29 -4.55
N GLN A 127 0.26 20.40 -3.82
CA GLN A 127 0.43 21.73 -4.37
C GLN A 127 1.85 21.98 -4.92
N LYS A 128 2.89 21.50 -4.19
CA LYS A 128 4.28 21.56 -4.67
C LYS A 128 4.49 20.71 -5.92
N ALA A 129 3.90 19.52 -5.99
CA ALA A 129 3.96 18.67 -7.16
C ALA A 129 3.28 19.34 -8.38
N ILE A 130 2.12 19.97 -8.18
CA ILE A 130 1.46 20.77 -9.24
C ILE A 130 2.35 21.92 -9.71
N ALA A 131 2.98 22.64 -8.79
CA ALA A 131 3.87 23.76 -9.12
C ALA A 131 5.14 23.33 -9.88
N SER A 132 5.53 22.06 -9.79
CA SER A 132 6.69 21.48 -10.49
C SER A 132 6.32 20.79 -11.82
N LEU A 133 5.05 20.84 -12.26
CA LEU A 133 4.59 20.21 -13.50
C LEU A 133 5.37 20.71 -14.72
N GLN A 134 5.94 19.77 -15.45
CA GLN A 134 6.67 20.02 -16.70
C GLN A 134 6.49 18.84 -17.65
N PRO A 135 6.65 19.05 -18.98
CA PRO A 135 6.58 17.98 -19.96
C PRO A 135 7.55 16.86 -19.61
N ALA A 136 7.08 15.60 -19.70
CA ALA A 136 7.81 14.43 -19.25
C ALA A 136 8.02 13.38 -20.33
N SER A 137 9.11 12.64 -20.19
CA SER A 137 9.39 11.37 -20.86
C SER A 137 9.22 10.24 -19.86
N ILE A 138 8.65 9.13 -20.29
CA ILE A 138 8.34 8.00 -19.40
C ILE A 138 8.83 6.69 -20.02
N ALA A 139 9.36 5.81 -19.20
CA ALA A 139 9.62 4.43 -19.55
C ALA A 139 9.27 3.53 -18.36
N THR A 140 8.86 2.31 -18.66
CA THR A 140 8.51 1.31 -17.66
C THR A 140 9.30 0.03 -17.87
N GLY A 141 9.70 -0.59 -16.79
CA GLY A 141 10.36 -1.87 -16.82
C GLY A 141 10.19 -2.65 -15.54
N GLN A 142 10.55 -3.91 -15.61
CA GLN A 142 10.37 -4.85 -14.52
C GLN A 142 11.67 -5.55 -14.18
N GLY A 143 11.89 -5.75 -12.91
CA GLY A 143 12.89 -6.60 -12.32
C GLY A 143 12.27 -7.59 -11.36
N HIS A 144 13.09 -8.25 -10.54
CA HIS A 144 12.61 -9.23 -9.57
C HIS A 144 13.36 -9.10 -8.25
N SER A 145 12.63 -9.28 -7.15
CA SER A 145 13.22 -9.31 -5.81
C SER A 145 12.59 -10.38 -4.95
N ARG A 146 13.40 -11.04 -4.15
CA ARG A 146 12.97 -12.06 -3.18
C ARG A 146 13.21 -11.62 -1.75
N ILE A 147 13.08 -10.33 -1.47
CA ILE A 147 12.99 -9.87 -0.08
C ILE A 147 11.65 -10.26 0.55
N ALA A 148 10.64 -10.51 -0.27
CA ALA A 148 9.31 -10.97 0.15
C ALA A 148 9.24 -12.50 0.28
N MET A 149 8.31 -12.95 1.12
CA MET A 149 8.00 -14.35 1.36
C MET A 149 6.51 -14.48 1.71
N ASN A 150 5.88 -15.54 1.22
CA ASN A 150 4.51 -15.88 1.66
C ASN A 150 4.52 -16.21 3.16
N ARG A 151 3.53 -15.70 3.91
CA ARG A 151 3.47 -15.87 5.36
C ARG A 151 2.44 -16.89 5.83
N ARG A 152 1.78 -17.58 4.91
CA ARG A 152 0.79 -18.61 5.21
C ARG A 152 1.48 -19.97 5.29
N GLN A 153 2.03 -20.29 6.47
CA GLN A 153 2.78 -21.51 6.72
C GLN A 153 1.84 -22.68 7.00
N ALA A 154 2.02 -23.80 6.29
CA ALA A 154 1.32 -25.05 6.62
C ALA A 154 1.71 -25.53 8.04
N ARG A 155 0.73 -26.00 8.80
CA ARG A 155 0.97 -26.67 10.09
C ARG A 155 1.45 -28.09 9.83
N ALA A 156 2.45 -28.54 10.58
CA ALA A 156 2.76 -29.97 10.66
C ALA A 156 1.62 -30.70 11.39
N GLU A 157 1.29 -31.92 10.97
CA GLU A 157 0.15 -32.69 11.50
C GLU A 157 0.20 -32.98 13.01
N ASP A 158 1.31 -32.72 13.71
CA ASP A 158 1.58 -33.13 15.07
C ASP A 158 1.90 -32.00 16.08
N THR A 159 1.58 -30.77 15.83
CA THR A 159 1.84 -29.72 16.82
C THR A 159 0.56 -29.11 17.37
N ASP A 160 0.00 -29.76 18.38
CA ASP A 160 -1.07 -29.25 19.25
C ASP A 160 -0.55 -28.20 20.27
N SER A 161 0.67 -27.71 20.11
CA SER A 161 1.31 -26.75 21.01
C SER A 161 1.89 -25.58 20.24
N ASP A 162 1.58 -24.41 20.75
CA ASP A 162 2.19 -23.12 20.52
C ASP A 162 1.58 -22.21 19.44
N LEU A 163 0.30 -21.85 19.64
CA LEU A 163 -0.06 -20.44 19.49
C LEU A 163 0.33 -19.74 20.81
N THR A 164 1.61 -19.55 21.06
CA THR A 164 2.08 -18.66 22.11
C THR A 164 1.93 -17.21 21.62
N PHE A 165 0.68 -16.74 21.56
CA PHE A 165 0.44 -15.34 21.85
C PHE A 165 0.77 -15.19 23.35
N ASP A 166 1.77 -14.35 23.63
CA ASP A 166 2.16 -14.04 25.00
C ASP A 166 0.91 -13.65 25.81
N GLU A 167 0.49 -14.51 26.74
CA GLU A 167 -0.69 -14.28 27.59
C GLU A 167 -0.56 -13.02 28.46
N ASN A 168 0.63 -12.42 28.51
CA ASN A 168 0.93 -11.24 29.31
C ASN A 168 0.70 -9.90 28.55
N ALA A 169 0.42 -9.91 27.25
CA ALA A 169 0.09 -8.70 26.49
C ALA A 169 -1.38 -8.30 26.68
N ARG A 170 -1.81 -8.04 27.90
CA ARG A 170 -3.14 -7.50 28.21
C ARG A 170 -3.16 -6.00 28.08
N SER A 171 -3.52 -5.48 26.92
CA SER A 171 -4.05 -4.13 26.80
C SER A 171 -5.50 -4.11 27.29
N GLN A 172 -5.81 -3.32 28.31
CA GLN A 172 -7.14 -3.30 28.95
C GLN A 172 -8.27 -2.75 28.06
N SER A 173 -7.96 -2.12 26.94
CA SER A 173 -8.94 -1.52 26.02
C SER A 173 -9.48 -2.47 24.94
N PHE A 174 -8.85 -3.62 24.71
CA PHE A 174 -9.25 -4.60 23.69
C PHE A 174 -9.64 -5.98 24.25
N GLY A 175 -9.77 -6.12 25.58
CA GLY A 175 -9.89 -7.40 26.25
C GLY A 175 -11.02 -8.32 25.74
N LYS A 176 -12.18 -7.75 25.39
CA LYS A 176 -13.32 -8.54 24.92
C LYS A 176 -13.13 -8.99 23.47
N PHE A 177 -12.65 -8.10 22.61
CA PHE A 177 -12.39 -8.38 21.20
C PHE A 177 -11.29 -9.44 20.98
N GLN A 178 -10.20 -9.37 21.77
CA GLN A 178 -9.11 -10.36 21.70
C GLN A 178 -9.52 -11.75 22.21
N THR A 179 -10.35 -11.82 23.26
CA THR A 179 -10.82 -13.12 23.80
C THR A 179 -11.70 -13.83 22.78
N ASP A 180 -12.52 -13.09 22.06
CA ASP A 180 -13.43 -13.62 21.05
C ASP A 180 -12.70 -13.97 19.74
N GLN A 181 -11.69 -13.19 19.35
CA GLN A 181 -10.78 -13.54 18.26
C GLN A 181 -9.96 -14.81 18.55
N ARG A 182 -9.47 -14.98 19.79
CA ARG A 182 -8.78 -16.20 20.21
C ARG A 182 -9.67 -17.44 20.11
N LYS A 183 -10.92 -17.37 20.56
CA LYS A 183 -11.89 -18.45 20.37
C LYS A 183 -12.11 -18.77 18.90
N GLN A 184 -12.27 -17.75 18.05
CA GLN A 184 -12.45 -17.93 16.61
C GLN A 184 -11.18 -18.47 15.93
N ILE A 185 -9.98 -18.04 16.32
CA ILE A 185 -8.72 -18.59 15.81
C ILE A 185 -8.57 -20.07 16.21
N HIS A 186 -9.06 -20.48 17.39
CA HIS A 186 -9.12 -21.88 17.79
C HIS A 186 -10.22 -22.67 17.08
N GLU A 187 -11.37 -22.07 16.81
CA GLU A 187 -12.47 -22.69 16.05
C GLU A 187 -12.13 -22.80 14.56
N PHE A 188 -11.31 -21.88 14.00
CA PHE A 188 -10.67 -21.98 12.69
C PHE A 188 -9.29 -22.65 12.79
N ALA A 189 -9.18 -23.76 13.54
CA ALA A 189 -7.99 -24.61 13.57
C ALA A 189 -7.72 -25.20 12.17
N GLY A 190 -7.41 -24.33 11.21
CA GLY A 190 -7.08 -24.68 9.85
C GLY A 190 -5.67 -25.24 9.74
N VAL A 191 -5.34 -25.70 8.55
CA VAL A 191 -4.03 -26.27 8.21
C VAL A 191 -2.93 -25.23 8.05
N VAL A 192 -3.24 -23.93 8.23
CA VAL A 192 -2.32 -22.79 8.01
C VAL A 192 -2.20 -21.95 9.29
N ARG A 193 -1.00 -21.43 9.54
CA ARG A 193 -0.70 -20.42 10.56
C ARG A 193 0.09 -19.25 9.96
N LEU A 194 0.16 -18.14 10.68
CA LEU A 194 1.07 -17.06 10.37
C LEU A 194 2.51 -17.53 10.65
N GLY A 195 3.36 -17.54 9.63
CA GLY A 195 4.74 -17.99 9.73
C GLY A 195 5.44 -18.01 8.37
N ALA A 196 6.67 -18.52 8.34
CA ALA A 196 7.48 -18.57 7.13
C ALA A 196 6.98 -19.65 6.16
N ASN A 197 6.68 -19.28 4.91
CA ASN A 197 6.36 -20.21 3.83
C ASN A 197 7.21 -19.91 2.58
N PRO A 198 8.49 -20.31 2.57
CA PRO A 198 9.39 -20.01 1.45
C PRO A 198 9.02 -20.73 0.14
N ALA A 199 8.17 -21.74 0.19
CA ALA A 199 7.63 -22.45 -0.97
C ALA A 199 6.30 -21.87 -1.47
N GLY A 200 5.70 -20.94 -0.73
CA GLY A 200 4.46 -20.29 -1.12
C GLY A 200 4.67 -19.31 -2.28
N GLU A 201 3.63 -19.13 -3.08
CA GLU A 201 3.65 -18.18 -4.19
C GLU A 201 3.71 -16.73 -3.68
N ILE A 202 4.40 -15.89 -4.43
CA ILE A 202 4.50 -14.43 -4.22
C ILE A 202 4.45 -13.71 -5.58
N ASP A 203 4.17 -12.42 -5.58
CA ASP A 203 4.50 -11.52 -6.70
C ASP A 203 5.90 -10.95 -6.47
N ASP A 204 6.93 -11.51 -7.10
CA ASP A 204 8.32 -11.08 -6.95
C ASP A 204 8.71 -9.97 -7.93
N ALA A 205 7.75 -9.49 -8.74
CA ALA A 205 7.96 -8.44 -9.72
C ALA A 205 8.22 -7.09 -9.04
N VAL A 206 9.31 -6.45 -9.43
CA VAL A 206 9.66 -5.07 -9.07
C VAL A 206 9.42 -4.20 -10.29
N ASP A 207 8.28 -3.54 -10.33
CA ASP A 207 7.94 -2.67 -11.45
C ASP A 207 8.48 -1.25 -11.18
N VAL A 208 9.09 -0.64 -12.20
CA VAL A 208 9.68 0.70 -12.12
C VAL A 208 9.16 1.55 -13.28
N VAL A 209 8.48 2.66 -12.95
CA VAL A 209 8.13 3.71 -13.91
C VAL A 209 9.13 4.83 -13.74
N ARG A 210 10.03 4.98 -14.72
CA ARG A 210 11.01 6.07 -14.78
C ARG A 210 10.38 7.28 -15.46
N ILE A 211 10.49 8.43 -14.84
CA ILE A 211 9.96 9.70 -15.31
C ILE A 211 11.10 10.71 -15.35
N ASP A 212 11.43 11.20 -16.54
CA ASP A 212 12.44 12.23 -16.77
C ASP A 212 11.78 13.48 -17.38
N THR A 213 12.44 14.59 -17.31
CA THR A 213 12.11 15.79 -18.10
C THR A 213 12.45 15.57 -19.57
N LEU A 214 11.92 16.39 -20.50
CA LEU A 214 12.23 16.24 -21.92
C LEU A 214 13.72 16.48 -22.26
N ASP A 215 14.45 17.22 -21.43
CA ASP A 215 15.90 17.39 -21.56
C ASP A 215 16.71 16.26 -20.90
N GLY A 216 16.04 15.18 -20.48
CA GLY A 216 16.64 13.95 -19.97
C GLY A 216 17.10 14.00 -18.52
N LYS A 217 16.70 15.00 -17.73
CA LYS A 217 17.02 15.05 -16.31
C LYS A 217 16.07 14.14 -15.52
N PRO A 218 16.58 13.37 -14.55
CA PRO A 218 15.74 12.59 -13.65
C PRO A 218 14.72 13.48 -12.93
N LEU A 219 13.43 13.11 -12.97
CA LEU A 219 12.38 13.77 -12.21
C LEU A 219 11.93 12.88 -11.07
N ALA A 220 11.45 11.67 -11.39
CA ALA A 220 11.01 10.72 -10.37
C ALA A 220 11.00 9.28 -10.86
N ALA A 221 10.88 8.33 -9.90
CA ALA A 221 10.51 6.95 -10.17
C ALA A 221 9.32 6.54 -9.29
N MET A 222 8.33 5.89 -9.89
CA MET A 222 7.30 5.16 -9.15
C MET A 222 7.71 3.68 -9.13
N ILE A 223 7.71 3.08 -7.95
CA ILE A 223 8.19 1.72 -7.70
C ILE A 223 7.04 0.92 -7.12
N HIS A 224 6.63 -0.15 -7.80
CA HIS A 224 5.57 -1.03 -7.31
C HIS A 224 6.16 -2.39 -6.92
N TYR A 225 5.81 -2.86 -5.73
CA TYR A 225 6.19 -4.18 -5.21
C TYR A 225 5.21 -4.61 -4.12
N ALA A 226 5.03 -5.92 -3.92
CA ALA A 226 4.08 -6.47 -2.96
C ALA A 226 4.81 -7.09 -1.76
N CYS A 227 4.92 -6.33 -0.63
CA CYS A 227 5.52 -6.85 0.59
C CYS A 227 5.20 -5.96 1.80
N HIS A 228 4.76 -6.54 2.91
CA HIS A 228 4.50 -5.82 4.16
C HIS A 228 5.72 -5.05 4.69
N GLY A 229 5.46 -3.93 5.35
CA GLY A 229 6.46 -3.16 6.10
C GLY A 229 6.62 -3.67 7.54
N THR A 230 7.03 -4.93 7.72
CA THR A 230 7.04 -5.65 9.01
C THR A 230 8.40 -6.21 9.41
N SER A 231 9.47 -5.81 8.75
CA SER A 231 10.80 -6.39 9.02
C SER A 231 11.32 -6.11 10.44
N LEU A 232 10.93 -4.98 11.04
CA LEU A 232 11.28 -4.65 12.43
C LEU A 232 10.44 -5.38 13.48
N GLY A 233 9.24 -5.86 13.13
CA GLY A 233 8.40 -6.62 14.05
C GLY A 233 7.74 -5.82 15.18
N GLY A 234 7.01 -6.54 16.05
CA GLY A 234 6.16 -5.93 17.08
C GLY A 234 6.88 -5.36 18.29
N ARG A 235 8.14 -5.76 18.53
CA ARG A 235 8.93 -5.25 19.67
C ARG A 235 9.61 -3.91 19.37
N ASN A 236 9.65 -3.51 18.11
CA ASN A 236 10.23 -2.24 17.73
C ASN A 236 9.43 -1.08 18.33
N SER A 237 10.11 -0.20 19.07
CA SER A 237 9.57 1.02 19.68
C SER A 237 9.97 2.30 18.96
N LYS A 238 10.81 2.21 17.90
CA LYS A 238 11.34 3.38 17.20
C LYS A 238 10.69 3.57 15.83
N ILE A 239 10.55 4.83 15.46
CA ILE A 239 10.10 5.24 14.13
C ILE A 239 11.17 4.85 13.10
N SER A 240 10.73 4.29 11.96
CA SER A 240 11.58 3.99 10.81
C SER A 240 10.77 4.05 9.52
N GLY A 241 11.41 4.39 8.40
CA GLY A 241 10.87 4.23 7.04
C GLY A 241 10.82 2.77 6.59
N GLU A 242 11.25 1.84 7.44
CA GLU A 242 11.31 0.41 7.16
C GLU A 242 12.19 0.10 5.92
N TRP A 243 12.08 -1.09 5.35
CA TRP A 243 12.78 -1.44 4.12
C TRP A 243 12.35 -0.57 2.92
N MET A 244 11.08 -0.09 2.89
CA MET A 244 10.56 0.75 1.80
C MET A 244 11.26 2.11 1.76
N GLY A 245 11.38 2.77 2.91
CA GLY A 245 12.09 4.05 3.02
C GLY A 245 13.56 3.90 2.62
N ARG A 246 14.21 2.82 3.07
CA ARG A 246 15.62 2.54 2.74
C ARG A 246 15.82 2.25 1.25
N MET A 247 14.89 1.52 0.61
CA MET A 247 14.89 1.28 -0.85
C MET A 247 14.84 2.60 -1.63
N GLN A 248 13.92 3.47 -1.27
CA GLN A 248 13.72 4.78 -1.90
C GLN A 248 14.97 5.67 -1.71
N GLU A 249 15.47 5.74 -0.48
CA GLU A 249 16.71 6.46 -0.17
C GLU A 249 17.92 5.91 -0.95
N TYR A 250 18.01 4.58 -1.12
CA TYR A 250 19.06 3.97 -1.94
C TYR A 250 19.01 4.47 -3.37
N LEU A 251 17.82 4.47 -4.02
CA LEU A 251 17.67 4.97 -5.39
C LEU A 251 18.05 6.46 -5.48
N GLU A 252 17.58 7.28 -4.54
CA GLU A 252 17.86 8.72 -4.50
C GLU A 252 19.36 9.02 -4.35
N ARG A 253 20.09 8.19 -3.60
CA ARG A 253 21.58 8.29 -3.51
C ARG A 253 22.27 7.86 -4.80
N GLN A 254 21.71 6.87 -5.53
CA GLN A 254 22.28 6.36 -6.78
C GLN A 254 22.02 7.26 -7.99
N VAL A 255 20.95 8.07 -7.92
CA VAL A 255 20.52 8.96 -9.00
C VAL A 255 20.25 10.35 -8.40
N PRO A 256 21.28 11.21 -8.30
CA PRO A 256 21.12 12.54 -7.70
C PRO A 256 20.04 13.38 -8.38
N GLY A 257 19.16 13.98 -7.58
CA GLY A 257 18.07 14.83 -8.06
C GLY A 257 16.77 14.12 -8.39
N ILE A 258 16.74 12.80 -8.34
CA ILE A 258 15.50 12.03 -8.52
C ILE A 258 14.61 12.11 -7.28
N GLY A 259 13.29 12.10 -7.49
CA GLY A 259 12.30 11.71 -6.48
C GLY A 259 11.97 10.22 -6.58
N SER A 260 11.52 9.63 -5.49
CA SER A 260 11.05 8.24 -5.48
C SER A 260 9.70 8.11 -4.77
N MET A 261 8.83 7.25 -5.26
CA MET A 261 7.54 6.94 -4.69
C MET A 261 7.33 5.43 -4.73
N TYR A 262 7.12 4.83 -3.57
CA TYR A 262 6.76 3.41 -3.47
C TYR A 262 5.24 3.26 -3.49
N LEU A 263 4.75 2.30 -4.27
CA LEU A 263 3.35 1.90 -4.35
C LEU A 263 3.23 0.48 -3.80
N GLN A 264 2.49 0.32 -2.71
CA GLN A 264 2.29 -0.99 -2.09
C GLN A 264 1.38 -1.86 -2.96
N GLY A 265 1.82 -3.08 -3.24
CA GLY A 265 1.06 -4.06 -4.01
C GLY A 265 0.06 -4.87 -3.17
N GLY A 266 -0.39 -5.99 -3.71
CA GLY A 266 -1.23 -6.96 -3.00
C GLY A 266 -0.39 -7.78 -2.03
N ALA A 267 -0.19 -7.27 -0.82
CA ALA A 267 0.71 -7.83 0.18
C ALA A 267 -0.02 -8.50 1.36
N GLY A 268 -1.33 -8.74 1.28
CA GLY A 268 -2.13 -9.24 2.40
C GLY A 268 -1.61 -10.55 3.01
N ASP A 269 -0.98 -11.39 2.24
CA ASP A 269 -0.38 -12.67 2.66
C ASP A 269 1.15 -12.72 2.50
N ILE A 270 1.79 -11.57 2.31
CA ILE A 270 3.24 -11.47 2.00
C ILE A 270 3.96 -10.63 3.05
N ASN A 271 4.95 -11.22 3.70
CA ASN A 271 5.89 -10.54 4.61
C ASN A 271 7.28 -10.40 3.96
N PRO A 272 8.15 -9.53 4.49
CA PRO A 272 9.60 -9.67 4.27
C PRO A 272 10.07 -11.06 4.69
N ARG A 273 11.08 -11.60 4.00
CA ARG A 273 11.66 -12.93 4.36
C ARG A 273 12.31 -12.94 5.75
N VAL A 274 12.53 -11.77 6.33
CA VAL A 274 12.95 -11.59 7.73
C VAL A 274 11.94 -10.70 8.42
N VAL A 275 11.30 -11.21 9.46
CA VAL A 275 10.35 -10.47 10.30
C VAL A 275 10.82 -10.55 11.74
N GLY A 276 11.02 -9.40 12.37
CA GLY A 276 11.41 -9.33 13.78
C GLY A 276 10.41 -10.07 14.68
N GLY A 277 10.89 -10.97 15.51
CA GLY A 277 10.11 -11.68 16.51
C GLY A 277 9.43 -12.98 16.05
N LEU A 278 9.39 -13.32 14.76
CA LEU A 278 8.78 -14.57 14.28
C LEU A 278 9.76 -15.75 14.19
N ASP A 279 11.04 -15.54 13.90
CA ASP A 279 12.03 -16.61 13.68
C ASP A 279 13.28 -16.46 14.60
N GLY A 280 13.09 -15.89 15.80
CA GLY A 280 14.21 -15.60 16.70
C GLY A 280 15.09 -14.42 16.27
N TYR A 281 14.77 -13.75 15.17
CA TYR A 281 15.37 -12.48 14.80
C TYR A 281 14.82 -11.40 15.73
N GLN A 282 15.72 -10.71 16.42
CA GLN A 282 15.37 -9.52 17.18
C GLN A 282 15.27 -8.33 16.23
N ASP A 283 14.47 -7.34 16.64
CA ASP A 283 14.27 -6.05 15.97
C ASP A 283 15.63 -5.44 15.55
N ASN A 284 16.09 -5.76 14.35
CA ASN A 284 17.39 -5.36 13.87
C ASN A 284 17.26 -4.42 12.67
N ILE A 285 17.48 -3.15 12.92
CA ILE A 285 17.40 -2.11 11.88
C ILE A 285 18.40 -2.34 10.75
N GLU A 286 19.58 -2.92 11.04
CA GLU A 286 20.60 -3.19 10.01
C GLU A 286 20.12 -4.26 9.01
N VAL A 287 19.39 -5.26 9.48
CA VAL A 287 18.75 -6.27 8.62
C VAL A 287 17.66 -5.62 7.76
N THR A 288 16.82 -4.78 8.36
CA THR A 288 15.80 -4.01 7.64
C THR A 288 16.42 -3.14 6.54
N TRP A 289 17.50 -2.42 6.85
CA TRP A 289 18.20 -1.62 5.87
C TRP A 289 18.86 -2.47 4.78
N ALA A 290 19.39 -3.64 5.12
CA ALA A 290 19.97 -4.57 4.15
C ALA A 290 18.92 -5.08 3.15
N LEU A 291 17.70 -5.38 3.60
CA LEU A 291 16.56 -5.73 2.73
C LEU A 291 16.21 -4.56 1.80
N GLY A 292 16.10 -3.35 2.33
CA GLY A 292 15.82 -2.16 1.53
C GLY A 292 16.92 -1.87 0.50
N GLU A 293 18.20 -2.06 0.84
CA GLU A 293 19.29 -1.89 -0.11
C GLU A 293 19.35 -3.01 -1.17
N GLU A 294 18.93 -4.22 -0.82
CA GLU A 294 18.87 -5.32 -1.78
C GLU A 294 17.86 -5.04 -2.90
N ILE A 295 16.62 -4.71 -2.54
CA ILE A 295 15.61 -4.34 -3.54
C ILE A 295 15.98 -3.00 -4.21
N GLY A 296 16.58 -2.06 -3.49
CA GLY A 296 17.06 -0.78 -4.03
C GLY A 296 18.10 -0.94 -5.14
N ARG A 297 18.98 -1.94 -5.02
CA ARG A 297 19.93 -2.29 -6.11
C ARG A 297 19.20 -2.76 -7.37
N GLU A 298 18.17 -3.59 -7.21
CA GLU A 298 17.38 -4.06 -8.34
C GLU A 298 16.59 -2.92 -8.98
N VAL A 299 15.92 -2.08 -8.19
CA VAL A 299 15.24 -0.86 -8.66
C VAL A 299 16.20 0.03 -9.46
N ALA A 300 17.40 0.30 -8.93
CA ALA A 300 18.40 1.12 -9.60
C ALA A 300 18.93 0.47 -10.89
N ARG A 301 19.05 -0.85 -10.92
CA ARG A 301 19.43 -1.61 -12.13
C ARG A 301 18.38 -1.47 -13.23
N VAL A 302 17.10 -1.69 -12.89
CA VAL A 302 15.97 -1.53 -13.82
C VAL A 302 15.92 -0.09 -14.31
N TYR A 303 15.92 0.88 -13.40
CA TYR A 303 15.87 2.31 -13.72
C TYR A 303 16.94 2.74 -14.73
N ARG A 304 18.20 2.32 -14.53
CA ARG A 304 19.32 2.66 -15.45
C ARG A 304 19.18 2.02 -16.83
N GLY A 305 18.52 0.87 -16.91
CA GLY A 305 18.25 0.17 -18.17
C GLY A 305 17.18 0.83 -19.05
N LEU A 306 16.31 1.63 -18.44
CA LEU A 306 15.19 2.26 -19.13
C LEU A 306 15.63 3.44 -20.00
N ARG A 307 14.89 3.67 -21.08
CA ARG A 307 15.06 4.78 -22.01
C ARG A 307 13.72 5.51 -22.13
N PRO A 308 13.48 6.58 -21.34
CA PRO A 308 12.24 7.32 -21.39
C PRO A 308 12.03 8.01 -22.74
N GLU A 309 10.80 7.92 -23.22
CA GLU A 309 10.33 8.57 -24.44
C GLU A 309 9.26 9.61 -24.08
N PRO A 310 9.15 10.73 -24.84
CA PRO A 310 8.04 11.65 -24.67
C PRO A 310 6.70 10.92 -24.83
N ILE A 311 5.79 11.07 -23.87
CA ILE A 311 4.50 10.40 -23.89
C ILE A 311 3.39 11.39 -24.25
N VAL A 312 2.61 11.03 -25.29
CA VAL A 312 1.37 11.71 -25.68
C VAL A 312 0.22 10.76 -25.37
N ALA A 313 -0.58 11.09 -24.39
CA ALA A 313 -1.66 10.24 -23.93
C ALA A 313 -2.80 11.08 -23.35
N THR A 314 -3.96 10.46 -23.15
CA THR A 314 -5.00 10.96 -22.27
C THR A 314 -4.90 10.29 -20.91
N LEU A 315 -5.26 11.01 -19.86
CA LEU A 315 -5.54 10.42 -18.56
C LEU A 315 -7.00 9.96 -18.57
N GLU A 316 -7.23 8.67 -18.36
CA GLU A 316 -8.56 8.11 -18.24
C GLU A 316 -8.77 7.64 -16.82
N VAL A 317 -9.89 8.03 -16.20
CA VAL A 317 -10.21 7.63 -14.83
C VAL A 317 -11.59 7.01 -14.79
N ALA A 318 -11.66 5.79 -14.24
CA ALA A 318 -12.92 5.13 -13.96
C ALA A 318 -12.99 4.77 -12.47
N THR A 319 -14.16 4.92 -11.89
CA THR A 319 -14.42 4.56 -10.49
C THR A 319 -15.52 3.51 -10.39
N ALA A 320 -15.42 2.67 -9.39
CA ALA A 320 -16.45 1.75 -8.95
C ALA A 320 -16.49 1.71 -7.43
N ASP A 321 -17.69 1.70 -6.85
CA ASP A 321 -17.88 1.33 -5.45
C ASP A 321 -18.37 -0.12 -5.43
N ILE A 322 -17.44 -1.03 -5.17
CA ILE A 322 -17.71 -2.48 -5.20
C ILE A 322 -18.24 -2.89 -3.83
N LEU A 323 -19.50 -3.36 -3.82
CA LEU A 323 -20.11 -3.87 -2.60
C LEU A 323 -19.75 -5.34 -2.40
N LEU A 324 -18.98 -5.60 -1.34
CA LEU A 324 -18.53 -6.94 -0.97
C LEU A 324 -19.39 -7.50 0.16
N PRO A 325 -19.82 -8.78 0.09
CA PRO A 325 -20.57 -9.40 1.17
C PRO A 325 -19.72 -9.48 2.44
N ARG A 326 -20.38 -9.18 3.55
CA ARG A 326 -19.78 -9.27 4.87
C ARG A 326 -20.06 -10.65 5.47
N THR A 327 -19.09 -11.26 6.12
CA THR A 327 -19.33 -12.39 7.01
C THR A 327 -20.14 -11.91 8.22
N TYR A 328 -21.30 -12.52 8.44
CA TYR A 328 -22.07 -12.32 9.66
C TYR A 328 -21.36 -13.07 10.78
N ARG A 329 -20.71 -12.34 11.68
CA ARG A 329 -20.19 -12.86 12.92
C ARG A 329 -20.91 -12.13 14.04
N GLU A 330 -21.49 -12.86 14.99
CA GLU A 330 -22.24 -12.32 16.15
C GLU A 330 -21.43 -11.30 16.98
N LEU A 331 -20.11 -11.22 16.74
CA LEU A 331 -19.18 -10.33 17.43
C LEU A 331 -19.28 -8.84 17.02
N PHE A 332 -20.03 -8.53 15.97
CA PHE A 332 -20.13 -7.16 15.43
C PHE A 332 -21.58 -6.66 15.50
N GLU A 333 -22.19 -6.74 16.70
CA GLU A 333 -23.60 -6.34 16.96
C GLU A 333 -23.94 -4.91 16.50
N ASP A 334 -22.95 -4.03 16.37
CA ASP A 334 -23.14 -2.63 15.97
C ASP A 334 -23.16 -2.38 14.46
N PHE A 335 -23.00 -3.39 13.62
CA PHE A 335 -22.93 -3.21 12.16
C PHE A 335 -24.20 -3.69 11.44
N HIS A 336 -25.13 -2.78 11.25
CA HIS A 336 -26.37 -3.02 10.49
C HIS A 336 -26.17 -3.18 8.98
N ASN A 337 -24.97 -2.96 8.44
CA ASN A 337 -24.68 -3.09 7.01
C ASN A 337 -24.25 -4.51 6.63
N THR A 338 -24.94 -5.08 5.68
CA THR A 338 -24.68 -6.41 5.12
C THR A 338 -23.57 -6.43 4.07
N ALA A 339 -22.98 -5.28 3.75
CA ALA A 339 -21.93 -5.14 2.73
C ALA A 339 -20.79 -4.23 3.20
N VAL A 340 -19.61 -4.50 2.67
CA VAL A 340 -18.40 -3.65 2.82
C VAL A 340 -18.18 -2.91 1.50
N HIS A 341 -18.03 -1.58 1.58
CA HIS A 341 -17.72 -0.75 0.43
C HIS A 341 -16.23 -0.82 0.11
N ALA A 342 -15.90 -1.23 -1.12
CA ALA A 342 -14.54 -1.24 -1.64
C ALA A 342 -14.41 -0.23 -2.80
N PRO A 343 -14.23 1.08 -2.50
CA PRO A 343 -14.05 2.09 -3.52
C PRO A 343 -12.79 1.80 -4.33
N THR A 344 -12.95 1.61 -5.61
CA THR A 344 -11.86 1.29 -6.53
C THR A 344 -11.78 2.36 -7.60
N THR A 345 -10.59 2.88 -7.83
CA THR A 345 -10.27 3.80 -8.92
C THR A 345 -9.32 3.11 -9.89
N VAL A 346 -9.60 3.20 -11.17
CA VAL A 346 -8.71 2.78 -12.24
C VAL A 346 -8.25 4.02 -12.98
N VAL A 347 -6.94 4.17 -13.12
CA VAL A 347 -6.31 5.23 -13.91
C VAL A 347 -5.57 4.60 -15.06
N ARG A 348 -5.79 5.08 -16.28
CA ARG A 348 -5.02 4.70 -17.47
C ARG A 348 -4.31 5.90 -18.06
N MET A 349 -3.06 5.69 -18.46
CA MET A 349 -2.23 6.65 -19.18
C MET A 349 -1.46 5.89 -20.28
N GLY A 350 -1.99 5.86 -21.49
CA GLY A 350 -1.41 5.04 -22.57
C GLY A 350 -1.41 3.56 -22.19
N ASP A 351 -0.22 2.95 -22.16
CA ASP A 351 -0.02 1.53 -21.80
C ASP A 351 0.19 1.29 -20.30
N LEU A 352 0.02 2.30 -19.48
CA LEU A 352 0.11 2.21 -18.02
C LEU A 352 -1.29 2.21 -17.41
N MET A 353 -1.54 1.32 -16.45
CA MET A 353 -2.80 1.26 -15.73
C MET A 353 -2.57 0.99 -14.24
N TRP A 354 -3.18 1.82 -13.39
CA TRP A 354 -3.19 1.65 -11.93
C TRP A 354 -4.59 1.33 -11.46
N VAL A 355 -4.70 0.33 -10.58
CA VAL A 355 -5.96 -0.11 -9.97
C VAL A 355 -5.82 -0.02 -8.47
N THR A 356 -6.64 0.80 -7.80
CA THR A 356 -6.59 0.93 -6.34
C THR A 356 -7.45 -0.13 -5.66
N PHE A 357 -7.04 -0.53 -4.45
CA PHE A 357 -7.83 -1.35 -3.54
C PHE A 357 -7.70 -0.82 -2.10
N PRO A 358 -8.80 -0.64 -1.37
CA PRO A 358 -8.78 -0.06 -0.03
C PRO A 358 -8.55 -1.12 1.06
N GLY A 359 -7.40 -1.80 1.06
CA GLY A 359 -7.11 -2.84 2.04
C GLY A 359 -6.00 -3.78 1.67
N GLU A 360 -5.90 -4.87 2.41
CA GLU A 360 -4.85 -5.87 2.40
C GLU A 360 -5.20 -7.04 1.47
N MET A 361 -5.16 -6.79 0.15
CA MET A 361 -5.47 -7.81 -0.84
C MET A 361 -4.38 -8.89 -0.89
N PHE A 362 -4.77 -10.16 -0.95
CA PHE A 362 -3.85 -11.26 -1.21
C PHE A 362 -3.22 -11.17 -2.59
N HIS A 363 -1.95 -11.59 -2.69
CA HIS A 363 -1.16 -11.51 -3.92
C HIS A 363 -1.84 -12.21 -5.10
N GLY A 364 -2.47 -13.36 -4.89
CA GLY A 364 -3.12 -14.11 -5.97
C GLY A 364 -4.32 -13.38 -6.59
N ILE A 365 -5.11 -12.63 -5.80
CA ILE A 365 -6.18 -11.77 -6.33
C ILE A 365 -5.56 -10.61 -7.11
N ALA A 366 -4.54 -9.96 -6.53
CA ALA A 366 -3.83 -8.84 -7.14
C ALA A 366 -3.25 -9.21 -8.51
N GLN A 367 -2.59 -10.36 -8.63
CA GLN A 367 -2.06 -10.86 -9.90
C GLN A 367 -3.15 -11.09 -10.94
N ARG A 368 -4.30 -11.69 -10.54
CA ARG A 368 -5.42 -11.88 -11.46
C ARG A 368 -5.99 -10.55 -11.98
N VAL A 369 -6.04 -9.53 -11.13
CA VAL A 369 -6.46 -8.17 -11.54
C VAL A 369 -5.43 -7.58 -12.52
N LYS A 370 -4.14 -7.65 -12.22
CA LYS A 370 -3.05 -7.17 -13.10
C LYS A 370 -3.13 -7.84 -14.47
N LEU A 371 -3.28 -9.17 -14.52
CA LEU A 371 -3.40 -9.93 -15.77
C LEU A 371 -4.65 -9.62 -16.59
N ALA A 372 -5.73 -9.18 -15.94
CA ALA A 372 -6.97 -8.81 -16.61
C ALA A 372 -6.96 -7.38 -17.18
N CYS A 373 -6.01 -6.55 -16.78
CA CYS A 373 -5.87 -5.18 -17.28
C CYS A 373 -5.53 -5.18 -18.78
N PRO A 374 -6.19 -4.31 -19.57
CA PRO A 374 -5.92 -4.21 -21.01
C PRO A 374 -4.62 -3.46 -21.36
N ALA A 375 -3.94 -2.89 -20.38
CA ALA A 375 -2.66 -2.19 -20.54
C ALA A 375 -1.48 -3.15 -20.42
N THR A 376 -0.38 -2.84 -21.09
CA THR A 376 0.86 -3.65 -21.05
C THR A 376 1.47 -3.68 -19.64
N HIS A 377 1.36 -2.55 -18.91
CA HIS A 377 1.88 -2.41 -17.56
C HIS A 377 0.75 -2.07 -16.59
N ALA A 378 0.42 -3.01 -15.71
CA ALA A 378 -0.64 -2.87 -14.73
C ALA A 378 -0.10 -2.97 -13.30
N PHE A 379 -0.55 -2.05 -12.46
CA PHE A 379 -0.15 -1.96 -11.06
C PHE A 379 -1.38 -2.01 -10.17
N LEU A 380 -1.43 -2.97 -9.24
CA LEU A 380 -2.45 -2.95 -8.20
C LEU A 380 -1.90 -2.22 -6.99
N MET A 381 -2.53 -1.12 -6.63
CA MET A 381 -2.21 -0.33 -5.44
C MET A 381 -3.14 -0.77 -4.29
N GLY A 382 -2.63 -1.58 -3.40
CA GLY A 382 -3.29 -1.89 -2.12
C GLY A 382 -3.30 -0.66 -1.20
N TYR A 383 -4.03 -0.74 -0.09
CA TYR A 383 -4.05 0.30 0.96
C TYR A 383 -4.35 1.73 0.43
N THR A 384 -5.08 1.82 -0.66
CA THR A 384 -5.31 3.09 -1.37
C THR A 384 -6.80 3.42 -1.43
N ASN A 385 -7.15 4.68 -1.07
CA ASN A 385 -8.51 5.23 -1.05
C ASN A 385 -9.43 4.61 0.01
N GLY A 386 -8.87 4.12 1.12
CA GLY A 386 -9.58 3.54 2.25
C GLY A 386 -8.89 2.34 2.87
N TYR A 387 -9.53 1.77 3.90
CA TYR A 387 -9.02 0.56 4.55
C TYR A 387 -10.18 -0.31 5.04
N ILE A 388 -10.33 -1.50 4.46
CA ILE A 388 -11.38 -2.48 4.79
C ILE A 388 -10.82 -3.76 5.44
N GLY A 389 -9.52 -3.76 5.79
CA GLY A 389 -8.82 -4.92 6.33
C GLY A 389 -8.41 -5.93 5.26
N TYR A 390 -8.25 -7.18 5.67
CA TYR A 390 -7.79 -8.27 4.80
C TYR A 390 -8.81 -8.68 3.77
N PHE A 391 -8.31 -8.90 2.53
CA PHE A 391 -9.07 -9.51 1.44
C PHE A 391 -8.41 -10.83 1.00
N PRO A 392 -8.72 -11.94 1.70
CA PRO A 392 -8.18 -13.24 1.39
C PRO A 392 -8.81 -13.84 0.13
N GLU A 393 -8.09 -14.73 -0.53
CA GLU A 393 -8.66 -15.63 -1.53
C GLU A 393 -9.72 -16.56 -0.91
N GLN A 394 -10.71 -16.94 -1.67
CA GLN A 394 -11.79 -17.82 -1.22
C GLN A 394 -11.27 -19.11 -0.57
N LYS A 395 -10.22 -19.71 -1.15
CA LYS A 395 -9.60 -20.95 -0.61
C LYS A 395 -9.05 -20.75 0.81
N ALA A 396 -8.52 -19.57 1.11
CA ALA A 396 -7.89 -19.27 2.40
C ALA A 396 -8.87 -19.35 3.57
N PHE A 397 -10.16 -19.12 3.35
CA PHE A 397 -11.17 -19.29 4.40
C PHE A 397 -11.35 -20.76 4.81
N GLY A 398 -11.18 -21.70 3.89
CA GLY A 398 -11.14 -23.14 4.20
C GLY A 398 -9.83 -23.61 4.81
N GLU A 399 -8.72 -22.95 4.51
CA GLU A 399 -7.40 -23.24 5.07
C GLU A 399 -7.22 -22.69 6.48
N GLY A 400 -8.00 -21.66 6.87
CA GLY A 400 -7.86 -20.94 8.13
C GLY A 400 -6.64 -20.01 8.17
N GLY A 401 -6.15 -19.73 9.38
CA GLY A 401 -5.05 -18.82 9.63
C GLY A 401 -5.51 -17.40 9.97
N TYR A 402 -4.53 -16.49 10.15
CA TYR A 402 -4.76 -15.16 10.71
C TYR A 402 -5.67 -14.30 9.83
N GLU A 403 -5.35 -14.15 8.54
CA GLU A 403 -5.99 -13.18 7.66
C GLU A 403 -7.49 -13.49 7.44
N PRO A 404 -7.90 -14.75 7.16
CA PRO A 404 -9.33 -15.08 7.08
C PRO A 404 -10.05 -14.93 8.43
N ALA A 405 -9.34 -15.16 9.55
CA ALA A 405 -9.93 -15.06 10.89
C ALA A 405 -10.26 -13.60 11.26
N VAL A 406 -9.46 -12.63 10.83
CA VAL A 406 -9.67 -11.20 11.10
C VAL A 406 -10.36 -10.44 9.96
N SER A 407 -10.60 -11.10 8.83
CA SER A 407 -11.32 -10.50 7.69
C SER A 407 -12.79 -10.29 8.02
N HIS A 408 -13.33 -9.17 7.61
CA HIS A 408 -14.76 -8.86 7.67
C HIS A 408 -15.55 -9.39 6.47
N LEU A 409 -14.88 -10.00 5.50
CA LEU A 409 -15.47 -10.39 4.22
C LEU A 409 -15.92 -11.83 4.21
N ASP A 410 -17.00 -12.10 3.46
CA ASP A 410 -17.44 -13.44 3.12
C ASP A 410 -16.54 -14.06 2.05
N PRO A 411 -16.32 -15.38 2.03
CA PRO A 411 -15.54 -16.05 0.99
C PRO A 411 -16.00 -15.77 -0.47
N ALA A 412 -17.27 -15.41 -0.67
CA ALA A 412 -17.79 -15.03 -1.99
C ALA A 412 -17.30 -13.66 -2.47
N ALA A 413 -16.70 -12.85 -1.61
CA ALA A 413 -16.22 -11.49 -1.91
C ALA A 413 -15.21 -11.49 -3.07
N GLU A 414 -14.28 -12.45 -3.11
CA GLU A 414 -13.29 -12.57 -4.19
C GLU A 414 -13.96 -12.66 -5.57
N LYS A 415 -14.93 -13.55 -5.74
CA LYS A 415 -15.62 -13.74 -7.03
C LYS A 415 -16.41 -12.50 -7.43
N ILE A 416 -17.04 -11.83 -6.47
CA ILE A 416 -17.81 -10.61 -6.71
C ILE A 416 -16.88 -9.48 -7.13
N TYR A 417 -15.79 -9.25 -6.39
CA TYR A 417 -14.80 -8.23 -6.71
C TYR A 417 -14.20 -8.45 -8.09
N THR A 418 -13.69 -9.66 -8.35
CA THR A 418 -13.05 -10.01 -9.63
C THR A 418 -13.96 -9.75 -10.82
N ARG A 419 -15.25 -10.10 -10.72
CA ARG A 419 -16.22 -9.84 -11.78
C ARG A 419 -16.43 -8.33 -12.01
N GLN A 420 -16.66 -7.57 -10.93
CA GLN A 420 -17.00 -6.14 -11.04
C GLN A 420 -15.79 -5.30 -11.46
N ILE A 421 -14.59 -5.62 -11.00
CA ILE A 421 -13.40 -4.92 -11.46
C ILE A 421 -13.14 -5.16 -12.94
N MET A 422 -13.34 -6.37 -13.45
CA MET A 422 -13.21 -6.65 -14.89
C MET A 422 -14.22 -5.86 -15.74
N GLU A 423 -15.43 -5.61 -15.25
CA GLU A 423 -16.39 -4.74 -15.91
C GLU A 423 -15.93 -3.27 -15.93
N THR A 424 -15.29 -2.83 -14.85
CA THR A 424 -14.72 -1.47 -14.77
C THR A 424 -13.53 -1.31 -15.72
N LEU A 425 -12.63 -2.29 -15.79
CA LEU A 425 -11.49 -2.29 -16.69
C LEU A 425 -11.90 -2.23 -18.17
N LYS A 426 -13.05 -2.82 -18.54
CA LYS A 426 -13.58 -2.75 -19.91
C LYS A 426 -14.00 -1.33 -20.35
N ARG A 427 -14.25 -0.42 -19.40
CA ARG A 427 -14.63 0.98 -19.71
C ARG A 427 -13.42 1.82 -20.16
N LEU A 428 -12.20 1.34 -19.90
CA LEU A 428 -10.94 1.99 -20.23
C LEU A 428 -10.14 1.22 -21.31
N ARG A 429 -10.86 0.59 -22.24
CA ARG A 429 -10.27 -0.15 -23.37
C ARG A 429 -10.03 0.70 -24.59
#